data_0ef4a44f44542cd65a6cd30e8094e7f5
#
_entry.id   0ef4a44f44542cd65a6cd30e8094e7f5
#
_cell.length_a   1.000
_cell.length_b   1.000
_cell.length_c   1.000
_cell.angle_alpha   90.00
_cell.angle_beta   90.00
_cell.angle_gamma   90.00
#
_symmetry.space_group_name_H-M   'P 1'
#
loop_
_entity.id
_entity.type
_entity.pdbx_description
1 polymer ?
#
loop_
_entity_poly.entity_id
_entity_poly.type
_entity_poly.pdbx_seq_one_letter_code
_entity_poly.pdbx_strand_id
1 'polypeptide(L)'
;MALRCYPARVGKNDDGQIGVVAALVRSTFLVNAVYAESGREHGLTPQQGQLLCVLMAQPYGMSELGTTLRLAKSSLTGLVDRTERGGLVRREPDPQDTRAVRVALTPEGSRLAAQFYAETCRRIERLPAGLSAAEREALAGLLGRVVSDNKVPVVFLEADEGGSAARMH
;
A
#
# COMPACT_ATOMS: atom_id res chain seq x y z
N MET A 1 21.10 -5.08 -31.32
CA MET A 1 20.06 -5.82 -30.55
C MET A 1 18.73 -5.13 -30.79
N ALA A 2 17.90 -5.68 -31.67
CA ALA A 2 16.73 -5.00 -32.21
C ALA A 2 15.62 -4.98 -31.15
N LEU A 3 15.15 -3.77 -30.79
CA LEU A 3 13.90 -3.55 -30.07
C LEU A 3 12.76 -4.12 -30.89
N ARG A 4 12.23 -5.28 -30.49
CA ARG A 4 11.00 -5.81 -31.04
C ARG A 4 9.89 -4.77 -30.79
N CYS A 5 9.44 -4.15 -31.88
CA CYS A 5 8.23 -3.35 -31.90
C CYS A 5 7.08 -4.17 -31.28
N TYR A 6 6.59 -3.76 -30.16
CA TYR A 6 5.37 -4.31 -29.56
C TYR A 6 4.21 -4.00 -30.50
N PRO A 7 3.40 -4.97 -30.92
CA PRO A 7 2.27 -4.69 -31.79
C PRO A 7 1.27 -3.80 -31.04
N ALA A 8 0.79 -2.77 -31.72
CA ALA A 8 -0.14 -1.76 -31.23
C ALA A 8 -1.58 -2.30 -31.00
N ARG A 9 -1.73 -3.46 -30.36
CA ARG A 9 -3.00 -4.06 -29.94
C ARG A 9 -2.94 -4.49 -28.48
N VAL A 10 -2.64 -3.56 -27.59
CA VAL A 10 -2.86 -3.76 -26.16
C VAL A 10 -4.07 -2.91 -25.79
N GLY A 11 -5.23 -3.53 -25.62
CA GLY A 11 -6.30 -2.77 -25.00
C GLY A 11 -7.74 -3.20 -25.12
N LYS A 12 -8.14 -4.00 -26.11
CA LYS A 12 -9.54 -4.45 -26.19
C LYS A 12 -9.60 -5.92 -26.59
N ASN A 13 -10.43 -6.70 -25.90
CA ASN A 13 -10.87 -8.00 -26.36
C ASN A 13 -11.82 -7.81 -27.56
N ASP A 14 -12.12 -8.88 -28.31
CA ASP A 14 -13.01 -8.84 -29.48
C ASP A 14 -14.39 -8.20 -29.19
N ASP A 15 -14.84 -8.22 -27.91
CA ASP A 15 -16.09 -7.61 -27.43
C ASP A 15 -15.96 -6.13 -27.02
N GLY A 16 -14.85 -5.46 -27.33
CA GLY A 16 -14.64 -4.04 -26.99
C GLY A 16 -14.28 -3.78 -25.52
N GLN A 17 -14.17 -4.82 -24.69
CA GLN A 17 -13.76 -4.72 -23.28
C GLN A 17 -12.24 -4.62 -23.15
N ILE A 18 -11.77 -3.91 -22.09
CA ILE A 18 -10.35 -3.85 -21.78
C ILE A 18 -9.86 -5.22 -21.28
N GLY A 19 -8.73 -5.71 -21.83
CA GLY A 19 -8.12 -6.96 -21.38
C GLY A 19 -7.51 -6.82 -19.97
N VAL A 20 -7.26 -7.95 -19.31
CA VAL A 20 -6.73 -8.02 -17.93
C VAL A 20 -5.46 -7.19 -17.71
N VAL A 21 -4.54 -7.17 -18.68
CA VAL A 21 -3.31 -6.38 -18.60
C VAL A 21 -3.62 -4.88 -18.51
N ALA A 22 -4.45 -4.39 -19.41
CA ALA A 22 -4.85 -2.98 -19.42
C ALA A 22 -5.67 -2.63 -18.18
N ALA A 23 -6.54 -3.53 -17.72
CA ALA A 23 -7.32 -3.34 -16.49
C ALA A 23 -6.41 -3.19 -15.27
N LEU A 24 -5.48 -4.11 -15.05
CA LEU A 24 -4.54 -4.06 -13.94
C LEU A 24 -3.65 -2.82 -13.99
N VAL A 25 -3.06 -2.50 -15.15
CA VAL A 25 -2.23 -1.30 -15.29
C VAL A 25 -3.03 -0.04 -15.01
N ARG A 26 -4.23 0.11 -15.58
CA ARG A 26 -5.06 1.30 -15.37
C ARG A 26 -5.61 1.41 -13.95
N SER A 27 -5.87 0.29 -13.28
CA SER A 27 -6.26 0.29 -11.86
C SER A 27 -5.17 0.88 -10.96
N THR A 28 -3.88 0.69 -11.30
CA THR A 28 -2.79 1.32 -10.53
C THR A 28 -2.84 2.85 -10.62
N PHE A 29 -3.21 3.42 -11.76
CA PHE A 29 -3.38 4.88 -11.88
C PHE A 29 -4.54 5.41 -11.04
N LEU A 30 -5.66 4.66 -10.98
CA LEU A 30 -6.79 5.03 -10.13
C LEU A 30 -6.39 5.04 -8.65
N VAL A 31 -5.77 3.97 -8.18
CA VAL A 31 -5.33 3.86 -6.79
C VAL A 31 -4.27 4.91 -6.45
N ASN A 32 -3.28 5.13 -7.33
CA ASN A 32 -2.26 6.15 -7.11
C ASN A 32 -2.84 7.57 -7.07
N ALA A 33 -3.87 7.86 -7.87
CA ALA A 33 -4.56 9.14 -7.81
C ALA A 33 -5.25 9.37 -6.46
N VAL A 34 -5.89 8.33 -5.90
CA VAL A 34 -6.48 8.37 -4.55
C VAL A 34 -5.41 8.64 -3.50
N TYR A 35 -4.29 7.92 -3.55
CA TYR A 35 -3.16 8.16 -2.62
C TYR A 35 -2.62 9.59 -2.71
N ALA A 36 -2.48 10.12 -3.92
CA ALA A 36 -1.99 11.49 -4.12
C ALA A 36 -2.98 12.52 -3.59
N GLU A 37 -4.27 12.30 -3.75
CA GLU A 37 -5.32 13.21 -3.26
C GLU A 37 -5.43 13.17 -1.74
N SER A 38 -5.53 11.97 -1.14
CA SER A 38 -5.52 11.80 0.31
C SER A 38 -4.24 12.36 0.93
N GLY A 39 -3.09 12.16 0.28
CA GLY A 39 -1.82 12.71 0.74
C GLY A 39 -1.81 14.23 0.79
N ARG A 40 -2.33 14.90 -0.24
CA ARG A 40 -2.41 16.37 -0.27
C ARG A 40 -3.23 16.95 0.88
N GLU A 41 -4.33 16.29 1.24
CA GLU A 41 -5.19 16.75 2.34
C GLU A 41 -4.52 16.60 3.70
N HIS A 42 -3.62 15.64 3.84
CA HIS A 42 -2.92 15.35 5.09
C HIS A 42 -1.47 15.86 5.11
N GLY A 43 -1.05 16.62 4.10
CA GLY A 43 0.34 17.12 3.99
C GLY A 43 1.37 16.01 3.79
N LEU A 44 0.97 14.87 3.23
CA LEU A 44 1.81 13.69 2.99
C LEU A 44 2.08 13.51 1.50
N THR A 45 3.29 13.08 1.16
CA THR A 45 3.53 12.47 -0.15
C THR A 45 2.88 11.08 -0.19
N PRO A 46 2.52 10.54 -1.37
CA PRO A 46 1.99 9.18 -1.48
C PRO A 46 2.88 8.12 -0.81
N GLN A 47 4.20 8.25 -0.96
CA GLN A 47 5.16 7.34 -0.35
C GLN A 47 5.21 7.45 1.18
N GLN A 48 5.07 8.66 1.73
CA GLN A 48 4.95 8.84 3.19
C GLN A 48 3.66 8.20 3.70
N GLY A 49 2.54 8.41 3.02
CA GLY A 49 1.28 7.76 3.36
C GLY A 49 1.40 6.23 3.38
N GLN A 50 2.01 5.64 2.34
CA GLN A 50 2.26 4.20 2.29
C GLN A 50 3.16 3.72 3.44
N LEU A 51 4.25 4.45 3.74
CA LEU A 51 5.13 4.13 4.86
C LEU A 51 4.38 4.13 6.19
N LEU A 52 3.58 5.16 6.45
CA LEU A 52 2.80 5.25 7.68
C LEU A 52 1.80 4.09 7.79
N CYS A 53 1.08 3.75 6.71
CA CYS A 53 0.14 2.63 6.69
C CYS A 53 0.82 1.28 6.98
N VAL A 54 2.00 1.03 6.44
CA VAL A 54 2.79 -0.18 6.74
C VAL A 54 3.16 -0.24 8.22
N LEU A 55 3.57 0.89 8.80
CA LEU A 55 3.99 0.99 10.19
C LEU A 55 2.83 0.94 11.20
N MET A 56 1.58 1.03 10.75
CA MET A 56 0.42 0.88 11.64
C MET A 56 0.33 -0.51 12.28
N ALA A 57 0.77 -1.54 11.57
CA ALA A 57 0.73 -2.92 12.05
C ALA A 57 1.75 -3.14 13.18
N GLN A 58 2.99 -2.69 12.98
CA GLN A 58 4.10 -2.84 13.93
C GLN A 58 5.31 -2.01 13.48
N PRO A 59 6.32 -1.81 14.34
CA PRO A 59 7.63 -1.31 13.93
C PRO A 59 8.36 -2.33 13.04
N TYR A 60 9.08 -1.82 12.03
CA TYR A 60 9.82 -2.64 11.06
C TYR A 60 11.28 -2.24 10.96
N GLY A 61 12.15 -3.23 10.77
CA GLY A 61 13.55 -3.01 10.36
C GLY A 61 13.65 -2.41 8.96
N MET A 62 14.75 -1.69 8.68
CA MET A 62 14.97 -1.03 7.38
C MET A 62 14.95 -2.01 6.20
N SER A 63 15.46 -3.23 6.38
CA SER A 63 15.48 -4.26 5.34
C SER A 63 14.08 -4.73 4.99
N GLU A 64 13.24 -5.00 5.99
CA GLU A 64 11.86 -5.42 5.84
C GLU A 64 11.02 -4.34 5.17
N LEU A 65 11.17 -3.07 5.61
CA LEU A 65 10.51 -1.93 4.97
C LEU A 65 10.89 -1.80 3.49
N GLY A 66 12.17 -2.01 3.15
CA GLY A 66 12.65 -1.98 1.77
C GLY A 66 11.95 -3.05 0.92
N THR A 67 11.81 -4.25 1.44
CA THR A 67 11.12 -5.35 0.78
C THR A 67 9.62 -5.07 0.64
N THR A 68 8.97 -4.64 1.72
CA THR A 68 7.53 -4.35 1.76
C THR A 68 7.15 -3.21 0.82
N LEU A 69 7.89 -2.11 0.85
CA LEU A 69 7.63 -0.94 0.01
C LEU A 69 8.25 -1.05 -1.39
N ARG A 70 9.00 -2.12 -1.66
CA ARG A 70 9.74 -2.35 -2.92
C ARG A 70 10.64 -1.16 -3.27
N LEU A 71 11.31 -0.59 -2.28
CA LEU A 71 12.21 0.54 -2.42
C LEU A 71 13.67 0.12 -2.29
N ALA A 72 14.52 0.71 -3.13
CA ALA A 72 15.97 0.63 -2.96
C ALA A 72 16.38 1.28 -1.63
N LYS A 73 17.47 0.78 -1.02
CA LYS A 73 17.98 1.21 0.31
C LYS A 73 18.13 2.74 0.42
N SER A 74 18.69 3.39 -0.61
CA SER A 74 18.89 4.84 -0.61
C SER A 74 17.56 5.61 -0.62
N SER A 75 16.59 5.16 -1.43
CA SER A 75 15.26 5.77 -1.51
C SER A 75 14.50 5.63 -0.20
N LEU A 76 14.57 4.44 0.41
CA LEU A 76 13.95 4.18 1.70
C LEU A 76 14.57 5.04 2.80
N THR A 77 15.92 5.11 2.88
CA THR A 77 16.61 5.95 3.87
C THR A 77 16.15 7.39 3.76
N GLY A 78 16.17 7.96 2.55
CA GLY A 78 15.69 9.33 2.33
C GLY A 78 14.20 9.54 2.65
N LEU A 79 13.35 8.52 2.44
CA LEU A 79 11.94 8.58 2.82
C LEU A 79 11.79 8.60 4.35
N VAL A 80 12.44 7.67 5.05
CA VAL A 80 12.41 7.59 6.52
C VAL A 80 12.96 8.86 7.15
N ASP A 81 14.10 9.38 6.67
CA ASP A 81 14.72 10.61 7.18
C ASP A 81 13.80 11.83 7.06
N ARG A 82 13.10 11.97 5.93
CA ARG A 82 12.14 13.07 5.75
C ARG A 82 10.92 12.92 6.67
N THR A 83 10.44 11.71 6.84
CA THR A 83 9.27 11.43 7.68
C THR A 83 9.60 11.56 9.16
N GLU A 84 10.81 11.20 9.57
CA GLU A 84 11.33 11.39 10.93
C GLU A 84 11.53 12.87 11.27
N ARG A 85 12.11 13.65 10.36
CA ARG A 85 12.20 15.12 10.50
C ARG A 85 10.83 15.79 10.60
N GLY A 86 9.82 15.20 9.96
CA GLY A 86 8.41 15.62 10.11
C GLY A 86 7.76 15.17 11.42
N GLY A 87 8.48 14.46 12.31
CA GLY A 87 7.97 14.02 13.59
C GLY A 87 6.97 12.87 13.53
N LEU A 88 6.81 12.21 12.39
CA LEU A 88 5.78 11.18 12.19
C LEU A 88 6.29 9.75 12.47
N VAL A 89 7.58 9.52 12.32
CA VAL A 89 8.23 8.27 12.67
C VAL A 89 9.44 8.55 13.54
N ARG A 90 9.95 7.52 14.21
CA ARG A 90 11.20 7.55 14.98
C ARG A 90 11.97 6.28 14.73
N ARG A 91 13.27 6.35 14.88
CA ARG A 91 14.12 5.18 14.96
C ARG A 91 14.27 4.76 16.42
N GLU A 92 14.15 3.47 16.68
CA GLU A 92 14.32 2.88 18.01
C GLU A 92 15.16 1.61 17.93
N PRO A 93 15.88 1.21 19.01
CA PRO A 93 16.58 -0.06 19.05
C PRO A 93 15.60 -1.23 18.87
N ASP A 94 16.05 -2.27 18.17
CA ASP A 94 15.27 -3.50 18.09
C ASP A 94 15.36 -4.25 19.43
N PRO A 95 14.23 -4.64 20.05
CA PRO A 95 14.25 -5.39 21.30
C PRO A 95 14.92 -6.76 21.21
N GLN A 96 14.96 -7.35 20.02
CA GLN A 96 15.55 -8.67 19.79
C GLN A 96 17.01 -8.61 19.36
N ASP A 97 17.47 -7.48 18.81
CA ASP A 97 18.85 -7.23 18.43
C ASP A 97 19.21 -5.77 18.70
N THR A 98 19.89 -5.50 19.80
CA THR A 98 20.30 -4.15 20.20
C THR A 98 21.23 -3.44 19.22
N ARG A 99 21.81 -4.16 18.25
CA ARG A 99 22.62 -3.59 17.16
C ARG A 99 21.77 -3.17 15.95
N ALA A 100 20.53 -3.65 15.89
CA ALA A 100 19.58 -3.32 14.85
C ALA A 100 18.70 -2.14 15.24
N VAL A 101 18.25 -1.41 14.24
CA VAL A 101 17.34 -0.27 14.38
C VAL A 101 16.08 -0.57 13.60
N ARG A 102 14.94 -0.33 14.21
CA ARG A 102 13.63 -0.37 13.56
C ARG A 102 12.99 1.01 13.54
N VAL A 103 12.06 1.18 12.62
CA VAL A 103 11.27 2.39 12.44
C VAL A 103 9.88 2.15 13.03
N ALA A 104 9.44 3.07 13.86
CA ALA A 104 8.13 3.04 14.51
C ALA A 104 7.39 4.37 14.29
N LEU A 105 6.06 4.34 14.35
CA LEU A 105 5.27 5.56 14.39
C LEU A 105 5.49 6.30 15.71
N THR A 106 5.46 7.63 15.65
CA THR A 106 5.24 8.47 16.83
C THR A 106 3.73 8.51 17.16
N PRO A 107 3.32 9.01 18.32
CA PRO A 107 1.89 9.24 18.60
C PRO A 107 1.21 10.12 17.54
N GLU A 108 1.90 11.17 17.07
CA GLU A 108 1.40 12.01 15.98
C GLU A 108 1.33 11.26 14.66
N GLY A 109 2.38 10.46 14.34
CA GLY A 109 2.39 9.59 13.17
C GLY A 109 1.24 8.58 13.18
N SER A 110 0.96 7.97 14.33
CA SER A 110 -0.16 7.01 14.47
C SER A 110 -1.51 7.68 14.23
N ARG A 111 -1.70 8.88 14.78
CA ARG A 111 -2.94 9.65 14.57
C ARG A 111 -3.13 10.00 13.09
N LEU A 112 -2.09 10.52 12.46
CA LEU A 112 -2.13 10.92 11.05
C LEU A 112 -2.27 9.72 10.12
N ALA A 113 -1.60 8.61 10.42
CA ALA A 113 -1.73 7.35 9.68
C ALA A 113 -3.17 6.84 9.69
N ALA A 114 -3.83 6.83 10.86
CA ALA A 114 -5.21 6.41 10.97
C ALA A 114 -6.18 7.29 10.16
N GLN A 115 -5.99 8.61 10.19
CA GLN A 115 -6.80 9.55 9.39
C GLN A 115 -6.59 9.35 7.89
N PHE A 116 -5.33 9.28 7.47
CA PHE A 116 -4.97 9.03 6.07
C PHE A 116 -5.51 7.69 5.57
N TYR A 117 -5.38 6.63 6.38
CA TYR A 117 -5.89 5.30 6.06
C TYR A 117 -7.41 5.32 5.86
N ALA A 118 -8.15 5.84 6.84
CA ALA A 118 -9.62 5.90 6.78
C ALA A 118 -10.11 6.68 5.55
N GLU A 119 -9.49 7.83 5.25
CA GLU A 119 -9.84 8.62 4.07
C GLU A 119 -9.52 7.90 2.77
N THR A 120 -8.36 7.25 2.70
CA THR A 120 -7.92 6.51 1.51
C THR A 120 -8.84 5.32 1.25
N CYS A 121 -9.18 4.52 2.27
CA CYS A 121 -10.14 3.42 2.17
C CYS A 121 -11.49 3.91 1.66
N ARG A 122 -12.07 4.94 2.28
CA ARG A 122 -13.35 5.52 1.87
C ARG A 122 -13.38 5.97 0.41
N ARG A 123 -12.26 6.47 -0.13
CA ARG A 123 -12.14 6.88 -1.53
C ARG A 123 -12.01 5.68 -2.46
N ILE A 124 -11.21 4.68 -2.08
CA ILE A 124 -11.05 3.45 -2.85
C ILE A 124 -12.37 2.69 -2.95
N GLU A 125 -13.14 2.60 -1.85
CA GLU A 125 -14.47 1.97 -1.84
C GLU A 125 -15.46 2.57 -2.84
N ARG A 126 -15.28 3.83 -3.21
CA ARG A 126 -16.11 4.51 -4.21
C ARG A 126 -15.72 4.19 -5.66
N LEU A 127 -14.52 3.68 -5.91
CA LEU A 127 -14.07 3.39 -7.27
C LEU A 127 -14.97 2.34 -7.97
N PRO A 128 -15.39 1.25 -7.32
CA PRO A 128 -16.30 0.27 -7.89
C PRO A 128 -17.78 0.60 -7.66
N ALA A 129 -18.17 1.86 -7.48
CA ALA A 129 -19.57 2.24 -7.17
C ALA A 129 -20.57 1.82 -8.28
N GLY A 130 -20.12 1.69 -9.52
CA GLY A 130 -20.95 1.22 -10.64
C GLY A 130 -21.19 -0.30 -10.66
N LEU A 131 -20.53 -1.07 -9.79
CA LEU A 131 -20.68 -2.52 -9.69
C LEU A 131 -21.77 -2.89 -8.68
N SER A 132 -22.52 -3.95 -8.96
CA SER A 132 -23.41 -4.59 -7.99
C SER A 132 -22.60 -5.21 -6.83
N ALA A 133 -23.29 -5.57 -5.73
CA ALA A 133 -22.64 -6.22 -4.59
C ALA A 133 -21.94 -7.53 -5.00
N ALA A 134 -22.59 -8.37 -5.79
CA ALA A 134 -22.01 -9.63 -6.26
C ALA A 134 -20.78 -9.42 -7.16
N GLU A 135 -20.79 -8.42 -8.01
CA GLU A 135 -19.63 -8.09 -8.87
C GLU A 135 -18.46 -7.54 -8.04
N ARG A 136 -18.72 -6.75 -7.01
CA ARG A 136 -17.68 -6.27 -6.08
C ARG A 136 -17.04 -7.42 -5.31
N GLU A 137 -17.84 -8.36 -4.81
CA GLU A 137 -17.34 -9.55 -4.13
C GLU A 137 -16.50 -10.44 -5.05
N ALA A 138 -16.99 -10.68 -6.28
CA ALA A 138 -16.24 -11.42 -7.28
C ALA A 138 -14.91 -10.74 -7.65
N LEU A 139 -14.91 -9.41 -7.82
CA LEU A 139 -13.71 -8.62 -8.09
C LEU A 139 -12.71 -8.73 -6.93
N ALA A 140 -13.17 -8.58 -5.68
CA ALA A 140 -12.33 -8.71 -4.48
C ALA A 140 -11.70 -10.10 -4.40
N GLY A 141 -12.47 -11.18 -4.62
CA GLY A 141 -11.97 -12.55 -4.62
C GLY A 141 -10.92 -12.80 -5.71
N LEU A 142 -11.13 -12.29 -6.93
CA LEU A 142 -10.19 -12.45 -8.04
C LEU A 142 -8.90 -11.66 -7.80
N LEU A 143 -9.00 -10.41 -7.37
CA LEU A 143 -7.83 -9.58 -7.04
C LEU A 143 -7.08 -10.15 -5.84
N GLY A 144 -7.78 -10.65 -4.82
CA GLY A 144 -7.19 -11.30 -3.65
C GLY A 144 -6.32 -12.50 -4.04
N ARG A 145 -6.78 -13.34 -4.97
CA ARG A 145 -5.98 -14.45 -5.52
C ARG A 145 -4.74 -13.93 -6.25
N VAL A 146 -4.88 -12.94 -7.13
CA VAL A 146 -3.74 -12.35 -7.85
C VAL A 146 -2.70 -11.81 -6.86
N VAL A 147 -3.13 -11.11 -5.82
CA VAL A 147 -2.25 -10.54 -4.78
C VAL A 147 -1.52 -11.64 -4.02
N SER A 148 -2.24 -12.70 -3.59
CA SER A 148 -1.68 -13.83 -2.84
C SER A 148 -0.69 -14.64 -3.67
N ASP A 149 -1.02 -14.96 -4.91
CA ASP A 149 -0.17 -15.72 -5.81
C ASP A 149 1.17 -15.00 -6.11
N ASN A 150 1.15 -13.65 -6.07
CA ASN A 150 2.33 -12.81 -6.29
C ASN A 150 3.03 -12.40 -4.98
N LYS A 151 2.65 -12.97 -3.84
CA LYS A 151 3.27 -12.73 -2.53
C LYS A 151 3.40 -11.24 -2.19
N VAL A 152 2.38 -10.46 -2.50
CA VAL A 152 2.35 -9.05 -2.13
C VAL A 152 2.28 -8.96 -0.61
N PRO A 153 3.13 -8.14 0.04
CA PRO A 153 3.07 -7.98 1.50
C PRO A 153 1.69 -7.55 1.97
N VAL A 154 1.31 -8.01 3.14
CA VAL A 154 0.05 -7.64 3.77
C VAL A 154 0.13 -6.18 4.22
N VAL A 155 -0.54 -5.31 3.47
CA VAL A 155 -0.65 -3.88 3.74
C VAL A 155 -2.12 -3.51 3.62
N PHE A 156 -2.58 -2.48 4.30
CA PHE A 156 -4.00 -2.13 4.33
C PHE A 156 -4.87 -3.30 4.81
N LEU A 157 -4.58 -3.77 6.02
CA LEU A 157 -5.50 -4.67 6.70
C LEU A 157 -6.80 -3.90 6.97
N GLU A 158 -7.92 -4.46 6.54
CA GLU A 158 -9.21 -4.06 7.11
C GLU A 158 -9.08 -4.23 8.63
N ALA A 159 -9.45 -3.20 9.38
CA ALA A 159 -9.53 -3.33 10.82
C ALA A 159 -10.58 -4.41 11.07
N ASP A 160 -10.16 -5.61 11.48
CA ASP A 160 -11.06 -6.66 11.91
C ASP A 160 -11.99 -6.07 12.99
N GLU A 161 -13.26 -5.93 12.66
CA GLU A 161 -14.31 -5.81 13.65
C GLU A 161 -14.39 -7.14 14.41
N GLY A 162 -13.54 -7.32 15.41
CA GLY A 162 -13.61 -8.53 16.23
C GLY A 162 -12.26 -9.05 16.65
N GLY A 163 -11.81 -8.57 17.79
CA GLY A 163 -10.68 -9.20 18.48
C GLY A 163 -10.97 -10.67 18.76
N SER A 164 -10.16 -11.55 18.21
CA SER A 164 -9.78 -12.82 18.83
C SER A 164 -8.91 -13.63 17.87
N ALA A 165 -7.61 -13.52 18.00
CA ALA A 165 -6.69 -14.63 17.72
C ALA A 165 -5.26 -14.27 18.14
N ALA A 166 -5.09 -13.80 19.36
CA ALA A 166 -3.82 -13.98 20.06
C ALA A 166 -3.98 -15.25 20.90
N ARG A 167 -3.44 -16.32 20.43
CA ARG A 167 -2.94 -17.53 21.13
C ARG A 167 -3.18 -18.77 20.29
N MET A 168 -2.13 -19.26 19.69
CA MET A 168 -1.75 -20.67 19.83
C MET A 168 -0.36 -20.90 19.22
N HIS A 169 0.55 -21.21 20.15
CA HIS A 169 1.81 -21.98 20.09
C HIS A 169 2.94 -21.46 19.26
#